data_3432126a6598719fad20479cd960f022
#
_entry.id   3432126a6598719fad20479cd960f022
#
_cell.length_a   1.000
_cell.length_b   1.000
_cell.length_c   1.000
_cell.angle_alpha   90.00
_cell.angle_beta   90.00
_cell.angle_gamma   90.00
#
_symmetry.space_group_name_H-M   'P 1'
#
loop_
_entity.id
_entity.type
_entity.pdbx_description
1 polymer ?
#
loop_
_entity_poly.entity_id
_entity_poly.type
_entity_poly.pdbx_seq_one_letter_code
_entity_poly.pdbx_strand_id
1 'polypeptide(L)'
;VLDLESGEQTMLVDDLDPDMQETWAVQGAYPTMAWMPDSSEIVYWSKGKIWRVDVDTKVSVNIPFEIEDQRSAYPAVQVAVEVAPDTLTTSMPRFAVESPKGNNIVFESMGKLYLKAAGGTAKRLTRDKGDSRELSPAFSPDGKSVFFISWTDAGLGSIRQVSASGGQPFSHTRSGVE
;
A
#
# COMPACT_ATOMS: atom_id res chain seq x y z
N VAL A 1 -19.07 -26.05 12.64
CA VAL A 1 -20.45 -26.52 12.88
C VAL A 1 -20.85 -26.18 14.30
N LEU A 2 -22.11 -25.79 14.48
CA LEU A 2 -22.74 -25.54 15.76
C LEU A 2 -23.78 -26.62 16.02
N ASP A 3 -23.64 -27.33 17.13
CA ASP A 3 -24.71 -28.21 17.61
C ASP A 3 -25.77 -27.36 18.32
N LEU A 4 -27.01 -27.47 17.86
CA LEU A 4 -28.11 -26.61 18.34
C LEU A 4 -28.69 -27.04 19.68
N GLU A 5 -28.48 -28.30 20.09
CA GLU A 5 -28.99 -28.81 21.39
C GLU A 5 -27.97 -28.51 22.49
N SER A 6 -26.72 -28.78 22.29
CA SER A 6 -25.65 -28.60 23.27
C SER A 6 -25.06 -27.19 23.24
N GLY A 7 -25.16 -26.45 22.11
CA GLY A 7 -24.48 -25.19 21.87
C GLY A 7 -22.98 -25.34 21.60
N GLU A 8 -22.47 -26.56 21.45
CA GLU A 8 -21.06 -26.82 21.20
C GLU A 8 -20.68 -26.43 19.77
N GLN A 9 -19.52 -25.75 19.63
CA GLN A 9 -18.95 -25.38 18.34
C GLN A 9 -17.77 -26.27 18.00
N THR A 10 -17.83 -26.91 16.84
CA THR A 10 -16.75 -27.74 16.31
C THR A 10 -16.15 -27.14 15.06
N MET A 11 -14.83 -26.93 15.06
CA MET A 11 -14.08 -26.56 13.86
C MET A 11 -13.85 -27.80 13.01
N LEU A 12 -14.25 -27.74 11.75
CA LEU A 12 -14.06 -28.84 10.77
C LEU A 12 -12.83 -28.63 9.90
N VAL A 13 -12.59 -27.41 9.47
CA VAL A 13 -11.50 -27.03 8.56
C VAL A 13 -10.87 -25.73 9.05
N ASP A 14 -9.56 -25.71 9.16
CA ASP A 14 -8.76 -24.53 9.57
C ASP A 14 -7.81 -24.03 8.46
N ASP A 15 -7.78 -24.72 7.33
CA ASP A 15 -6.89 -24.43 6.18
C ASP A 15 -7.70 -23.90 4.97
N LEU A 16 -8.47 -22.84 5.18
CA LEU A 16 -9.17 -22.13 4.11
C LEU A 16 -8.24 -21.09 3.43
N ASP A 17 -8.70 -20.60 2.27
CA ASP A 17 -8.03 -19.45 1.65
C ASP A 17 -8.05 -18.23 2.60
N PRO A 18 -7.04 -17.34 2.52
CA PRO A 18 -7.09 -16.06 3.21
C PRO A 18 -8.39 -15.32 2.89
N ASP A 19 -8.89 -14.58 3.86
CA ASP A 19 -10.08 -13.79 3.64
C ASP A 19 -9.84 -12.78 2.50
N MET A 20 -10.91 -12.45 1.78
CA MET A 20 -10.87 -11.55 0.64
C MET A 20 -11.21 -10.11 1.02
N GLN A 21 -10.96 -9.69 2.26
CA GLN A 21 -11.26 -8.34 2.73
C GLN A 21 -10.60 -7.25 1.87
N GLU A 22 -9.42 -7.54 1.36
CA GLU A 22 -8.68 -6.60 0.50
C GLU A 22 -9.23 -6.52 -0.93
N THR A 23 -10.11 -7.43 -1.34
CA THR A 23 -10.64 -7.50 -2.70
C THR A 23 -12.06 -6.96 -2.87
N TRP A 24 -12.57 -6.18 -1.93
CA TRP A 24 -13.95 -5.66 -1.99
C TRP A 24 -15.01 -6.76 -2.22
N ALA A 25 -14.91 -7.85 -1.49
CA ALA A 25 -15.89 -8.93 -1.58
C ALA A 25 -17.24 -8.48 -1.05
N VAL A 26 -18.18 -8.23 -1.95
CA VAL A 26 -19.55 -7.76 -1.63
C VAL A 26 -20.41 -8.87 -1.01
N GLN A 27 -19.99 -10.13 -1.13
CA GLN A 27 -20.77 -11.32 -0.75
C GLN A 27 -20.13 -12.14 0.37
N GLY A 28 -19.25 -11.54 1.17
CA GLY A 28 -18.57 -12.24 2.25
C GLY A 28 -17.17 -12.73 1.87
N ALA A 29 -16.35 -12.95 2.89
CA ALA A 29 -14.94 -13.28 2.77
C ALA A 29 -14.68 -14.75 2.43
N TYR A 30 -15.66 -15.62 2.64
CA TYR A 30 -15.53 -17.07 2.47
C TYR A 30 -16.46 -17.63 1.41
N PRO A 31 -16.08 -18.74 0.77
CA PRO A 31 -16.90 -19.38 -0.22
C PRO A 31 -18.22 -19.89 0.37
N THR A 32 -19.22 -19.95 -0.47
CA THR A 32 -20.46 -20.62 -0.16
C THR A 32 -20.19 -22.09 0.14
N MET A 33 -20.82 -22.61 1.20
CA MET A 33 -20.76 -24.01 1.56
C MET A 33 -22.17 -24.61 1.60
N ALA A 34 -22.28 -25.90 1.38
CA ALA A 34 -23.54 -26.61 1.37
C ALA A 34 -23.42 -27.96 2.07
N TRP A 35 -24.45 -28.32 2.82
CA TRP A 35 -24.60 -29.67 3.38
C TRP A 35 -24.95 -30.66 2.31
N MET A 36 -24.40 -31.88 2.43
CA MET A 36 -24.92 -33.02 1.71
C MET A 36 -26.33 -33.39 2.23
N PRO A 37 -27.19 -33.97 1.38
CA PRO A 37 -28.58 -34.27 1.76
C PRO A 37 -28.75 -35.16 2.99
N ASP A 38 -27.77 -36.02 3.26
CA ASP A 38 -27.74 -36.94 4.41
C ASP A 38 -27.14 -36.28 5.68
N SER A 39 -26.72 -35.02 5.59
CA SER A 39 -26.12 -34.24 6.67
C SER A 39 -24.81 -34.84 7.22
N SER A 40 -24.13 -35.71 6.51
CA SER A 40 -22.87 -36.31 6.93
C SER A 40 -21.63 -35.48 6.54
N GLU A 41 -21.74 -34.74 5.46
CA GLU A 41 -20.62 -33.99 4.90
C GLU A 41 -21.03 -32.56 4.52
N ILE A 42 -20.05 -31.65 4.51
CA ILE A 42 -20.19 -30.29 3.99
C ILE A 42 -19.29 -30.15 2.76
N VAL A 43 -19.86 -29.68 1.67
CA VAL A 43 -19.13 -29.32 0.45
C VAL A 43 -18.76 -27.82 0.50
N TYR A 44 -17.51 -27.51 0.21
CA TYR A 44 -16.97 -26.15 0.14
C TYR A 44 -15.92 -26.04 -0.96
N TRP A 45 -15.60 -24.81 -1.39
CA TRP A 45 -14.46 -24.61 -2.27
C TRP A 45 -13.32 -23.88 -1.54
N SER A 46 -12.10 -24.26 -1.83
CA SER A 46 -10.89 -23.59 -1.31
C SER A 46 -9.69 -23.93 -2.20
N LYS A 47 -8.76 -23.00 -2.35
CA LYS A 47 -7.53 -23.17 -3.13
C LYS A 47 -7.77 -23.60 -4.57
N GLY A 48 -8.83 -23.06 -5.20
CA GLY A 48 -9.20 -23.39 -6.57
C GLY A 48 -9.76 -24.80 -6.76
N LYS A 49 -10.21 -25.48 -5.71
CA LYS A 49 -10.72 -26.85 -5.72
C LYS A 49 -12.03 -26.94 -4.97
N ILE A 50 -12.81 -27.97 -5.26
CA ILE A 50 -14.00 -28.35 -4.52
C ILE A 50 -13.63 -29.44 -3.54
N TRP A 51 -14.07 -29.29 -2.30
CA TRP A 51 -13.80 -30.22 -1.21
C TRP A 51 -15.10 -30.64 -0.56
N ARG A 52 -15.08 -31.81 0.05
CA ARG A 52 -16.09 -32.24 1.03
C ARG A 52 -15.39 -32.66 2.31
N VAL A 53 -15.92 -32.23 3.43
CA VAL A 53 -15.44 -32.61 4.77
C VAL A 53 -16.50 -33.40 5.49
N ASP A 54 -16.12 -34.52 6.01
CA ASP A 54 -16.97 -35.36 6.87
C ASP A 54 -17.05 -34.73 8.26
N VAL A 55 -18.26 -34.62 8.81
CA VAL A 55 -18.50 -33.85 10.05
C VAL A 55 -17.98 -34.59 11.29
N ASP A 56 -18.01 -35.92 11.28
CA ASP A 56 -17.58 -36.72 12.41
C ASP A 56 -16.07 -36.93 12.43
N THR A 57 -15.49 -37.30 11.29
CA THR A 57 -14.07 -37.63 11.18
C THR A 57 -13.20 -36.43 10.91
N LYS A 58 -13.79 -35.29 10.46
CA LYS A 58 -13.11 -34.06 10.04
C LYS A 58 -12.12 -34.25 8.88
N VAL A 59 -12.28 -35.31 8.13
CA VAL A 59 -11.42 -35.62 6.99
C VAL A 59 -11.95 -34.90 5.74
N SER A 60 -11.12 -34.07 5.14
CA SER A 60 -11.44 -33.41 3.88
C SER A 60 -10.94 -34.19 2.68
N VAL A 61 -11.82 -34.38 1.70
CA VAL A 61 -11.54 -35.10 0.46
C VAL A 61 -11.81 -34.19 -0.73
N ASN A 62 -10.86 -34.10 -1.67
CA ASN A 62 -11.05 -33.34 -2.88
C ASN A 62 -12.06 -33.99 -3.81
N ILE A 63 -13.00 -33.20 -4.34
CA ILE A 63 -13.91 -33.60 -5.42
C ILE A 63 -13.26 -33.11 -6.73
N PRO A 64 -12.67 -34.01 -7.53
CA PRO A 64 -12.04 -33.62 -8.77
C PRO A 64 -13.09 -33.17 -9.79
N PHE A 65 -12.76 -32.12 -10.54
CA PHE A 65 -13.53 -31.69 -11.69
C PHE A 65 -12.58 -31.25 -12.81
N GLU A 66 -13.04 -31.37 -14.02
CA GLU A 66 -12.35 -30.93 -15.21
C GLU A 66 -13.29 -30.02 -16.01
N ILE A 67 -12.76 -28.94 -16.53
CA ILE A 67 -13.49 -27.99 -17.37
C ILE A 67 -12.74 -27.88 -18.70
N GLU A 68 -13.41 -28.22 -19.78
CA GLU A 68 -12.95 -27.90 -21.12
C GLU A 68 -13.77 -26.72 -21.64
N ASP A 69 -13.09 -25.63 -22.00
CA ASP A 69 -13.74 -24.42 -22.49
C ASP A 69 -12.95 -23.85 -23.67
N GLN A 70 -13.66 -23.47 -24.71
CA GLN A 70 -13.10 -22.83 -25.88
C GLN A 70 -13.54 -21.38 -25.94
N ARG A 71 -12.59 -20.46 -25.73
CA ARG A 71 -12.85 -19.01 -25.74
C ARG A 71 -12.14 -18.34 -26.89
N SER A 72 -12.82 -17.38 -27.50
CA SER A 72 -12.19 -16.45 -28.43
C SER A 72 -11.54 -15.33 -27.64
N ALA A 73 -10.21 -15.22 -27.73
CA ALA A 73 -9.48 -14.10 -27.16
C ALA A 73 -9.24 -13.03 -28.24
N TYR A 74 -9.60 -11.80 -27.93
CA TYR A 74 -9.32 -10.65 -28.79
C TYR A 74 -8.19 -9.84 -28.16
N PRO A 75 -7.30 -9.23 -28.99
CA PRO A 75 -6.33 -8.28 -28.49
C PRO A 75 -7.05 -7.18 -27.71
N ALA A 76 -6.64 -6.92 -26.48
CA ALA A 76 -7.17 -5.80 -25.73
C ALA A 76 -6.78 -4.49 -26.42
N VAL A 77 -7.75 -3.58 -26.54
CA VAL A 77 -7.46 -2.22 -26.97
C VAL A 77 -6.74 -1.52 -25.85
N GLN A 78 -5.43 -1.49 -25.90
CA GLN A 78 -4.60 -0.82 -24.92
C GLN A 78 -3.97 0.41 -25.52
N VAL A 79 -4.02 1.52 -24.81
CA VAL A 79 -3.19 2.68 -25.12
C VAL A 79 -1.75 2.28 -24.79
N ALA A 80 -0.84 2.48 -25.74
CA ALA A 80 0.58 2.22 -25.51
C ALA A 80 1.06 3.14 -24.37
N VAL A 81 1.47 2.54 -23.26
CA VAL A 81 2.02 3.24 -22.10
C VAL A 81 3.46 2.81 -21.95
N GLU A 82 4.36 3.77 -21.92
CA GLU A 82 5.75 3.53 -21.58
C GLU A 82 5.84 3.28 -20.06
N VAL A 83 6.16 2.04 -19.69
CA VAL A 83 6.14 1.61 -18.27
C VAL A 83 7.33 2.18 -17.49
N ALA A 84 8.47 2.41 -18.16
CA ALA A 84 9.68 2.93 -17.55
C ALA A 84 10.34 4.00 -18.44
N PRO A 85 9.74 5.21 -18.51
CA PRO A 85 10.35 6.29 -19.27
C PRO A 85 11.67 6.75 -18.63
N ASP A 86 12.62 7.15 -19.46
CA ASP A 86 13.91 7.70 -18.99
C ASP A 86 13.73 8.95 -18.10
N THR A 87 12.65 9.68 -18.32
CA THR A 87 12.29 10.88 -17.55
C THR A 87 10.84 10.85 -17.12
N LEU A 88 10.58 11.21 -15.88
CA LEU A 88 9.25 11.33 -15.32
C LEU A 88 8.92 12.79 -15.02
N THR A 89 7.81 13.29 -15.58
CA THR A 89 7.26 14.60 -15.19
C THR A 89 6.24 14.40 -14.08
N THR A 90 6.50 14.99 -12.90
CA THR A 90 5.57 14.91 -11.77
C THR A 90 4.46 15.95 -11.92
N SER A 91 3.22 15.57 -11.65
CA SER A 91 2.05 16.45 -11.70
C SER A 91 1.46 16.76 -10.31
N MET A 92 1.98 16.14 -9.25
CA MET A 92 1.42 16.26 -7.89
C MET A 92 2.48 16.70 -6.87
N PRO A 93 2.84 18.00 -6.82
CA PRO A 93 3.61 18.53 -5.69
C PRO A 93 2.77 18.47 -4.41
N ARG A 94 3.42 18.19 -3.27
CA ARG A 94 2.77 18.08 -1.95
C ARG A 94 3.42 19.05 -0.97
N PHE A 95 2.70 19.37 0.11
CA PHE A 95 3.21 20.18 1.22
C PHE A 95 3.84 21.49 0.78
N ALA A 96 3.21 22.20 -0.17
CA ALA A 96 3.71 23.46 -0.65
C ALA A 96 3.57 24.55 0.42
N VAL A 97 4.67 25.23 0.75
CA VAL A 97 4.73 26.32 1.74
C VAL A 97 5.44 27.50 1.13
N GLU A 98 4.84 28.68 1.28
CA GLU A 98 5.40 29.96 0.84
C GLU A 98 6.39 30.49 1.86
N SER A 99 7.46 31.13 1.37
CA SER A 99 8.42 31.83 2.23
C SER A 99 7.81 33.08 2.89
N PRO A 100 8.30 33.53 4.07
CA PRO A 100 7.75 34.69 4.76
C PRO A 100 7.71 35.98 3.94
N LYS A 101 8.54 36.09 2.90
CA LYS A 101 8.58 37.24 1.99
C LYS A 101 7.75 37.05 0.71
N GLY A 102 7.08 35.88 0.53
CA GLY A 102 6.22 35.63 -0.62
C GLY A 102 6.95 35.41 -1.96
N ASN A 103 8.28 35.29 -1.95
CA ASN A 103 9.05 35.20 -3.19
C ASN A 103 9.54 33.79 -3.54
N ASN A 104 9.38 32.82 -2.66
CA ASN A 104 9.76 31.44 -2.86
C ASN A 104 8.67 30.49 -2.35
N ILE A 105 8.58 29.34 -2.99
CA ILE A 105 7.74 28.21 -2.54
C ILE A 105 8.66 27.00 -2.39
N VAL A 106 8.60 26.34 -1.25
CA VAL A 106 9.16 25.00 -1.05
C VAL A 106 8.05 23.98 -1.14
N PHE A 107 8.30 22.85 -1.76
CA PHE A 107 7.35 21.76 -1.89
C PHE A 107 8.05 20.41 -2.00
N GLU A 108 7.31 19.35 -1.70
CA GLU A 108 7.76 17.97 -1.90
C GLU A 108 7.30 17.47 -3.27
N SER A 109 8.18 16.74 -3.93
CA SER A 109 7.86 15.95 -5.12
C SER A 109 8.71 14.70 -5.16
N MET A 110 8.08 13.53 -5.36
CA MET A 110 8.75 12.24 -5.38
C MET A 110 9.64 11.98 -4.15
N GLY A 111 9.15 12.35 -2.97
CA GLY A 111 9.87 12.15 -1.71
C GLY A 111 11.07 13.08 -1.49
N LYS A 112 11.18 14.17 -2.24
CA LYS A 112 12.30 15.10 -2.16
C LYS A 112 11.82 16.55 -2.19
N LEU A 113 12.55 17.44 -1.52
CA LEU A 113 12.21 18.86 -1.45
C LEU A 113 12.79 19.66 -2.62
N TYR A 114 11.94 20.51 -3.15
CA TYR A 114 12.27 21.45 -4.20
C TYR A 114 11.90 22.87 -3.77
N LEU A 115 12.68 23.82 -4.20
CA LEU A 115 12.40 25.25 -4.04
C LEU A 115 12.21 25.89 -5.41
N LYS A 116 11.20 26.71 -5.53
CA LYS A 116 10.89 27.49 -6.73
C LYS A 116 10.74 28.96 -6.36
N ALA A 117 11.56 29.82 -6.94
CA ALA A 117 11.38 31.25 -6.87
C ALA A 117 10.22 31.69 -7.77
N ALA A 118 9.60 32.85 -7.47
CA ALA A 118 8.57 33.44 -8.31
C ALA A 118 9.11 33.64 -9.75
N GLY A 119 8.38 33.11 -10.75
CA GLY A 119 8.80 33.16 -12.15
C GLY A 119 9.98 32.24 -12.53
N GLY A 120 10.57 31.53 -11.55
CA GLY A 120 11.72 30.64 -11.77
C GLY A 120 11.34 29.20 -12.01
N THR A 121 12.37 28.36 -12.19
CA THR A 121 12.25 26.89 -12.29
C THR A 121 12.47 26.26 -10.91
N ALA A 122 11.80 25.13 -10.66
CA ALA A 122 12.01 24.35 -9.45
C ALA A 122 13.43 23.75 -9.43
N LYS A 123 14.10 23.83 -8.29
CA LYS A 123 15.42 23.23 -8.07
C LYS A 123 15.40 22.36 -6.82
N ARG A 124 16.10 21.25 -6.85
CA ARG A 124 16.30 20.40 -5.68
C ARG A 124 16.91 21.23 -4.55
N LEU A 125 16.27 21.23 -3.38
CA LEU A 125 16.71 22.01 -2.23
C LEU A 125 17.84 21.31 -1.46
N THR A 126 17.72 20.02 -1.27
CA THR A 126 18.67 19.22 -0.49
C THR A 126 19.70 18.53 -1.39
N ARG A 127 20.92 18.33 -0.90
CA ARG A 127 21.98 17.56 -1.57
C ARG A 127 22.17 16.16 -0.98
N ASP A 128 21.24 15.73 -0.13
CA ASP A 128 21.24 14.39 0.41
C ASP A 128 21.02 13.36 -0.70
N LYS A 129 21.95 12.41 -0.84
CA LYS A 129 21.88 11.33 -1.84
C LYS A 129 21.25 10.06 -1.29
N GLY A 130 20.89 10.04 0.00
CA GLY A 130 20.31 8.87 0.65
C GLY A 130 18.86 8.61 0.22
N ASP A 131 18.36 7.44 0.57
CA ASP A 131 16.99 6.98 0.27
C ASP A 131 15.91 7.60 1.19
N SER A 132 16.29 8.62 1.97
CA SER A 132 15.35 9.29 2.86
C SER A 132 14.23 10.00 2.09
N ARG A 133 13.02 9.90 2.59
CA ARG A 133 11.90 10.76 2.19
C ARG A 133 11.99 12.08 2.94
N GLU A 134 11.75 13.17 2.26
CA GLU A 134 11.78 14.53 2.79
C GLU A 134 10.35 15.08 2.76
N LEU A 135 9.76 15.34 3.93
CA LEU A 135 8.33 15.61 4.09
C LEU A 135 8.10 16.90 4.89
N SER A 136 6.90 17.48 4.73
CA SER A 136 6.37 18.56 5.57
C SER A 136 7.36 19.72 5.78
N PRO A 137 7.83 20.40 4.72
CA PRO A 137 8.74 21.52 4.87
C PRO A 137 8.08 22.73 5.53
N ALA A 138 8.86 23.50 6.30
CA ALA A 138 8.46 24.77 6.89
C ALA A 138 9.62 25.75 6.84
N PHE A 139 9.37 27.00 6.45
CA PHE A 139 10.39 28.05 6.53
C PHE A 139 10.62 28.50 7.97
N SER A 140 11.86 28.89 8.28
CA SER A 140 12.14 29.68 9.45
C SER A 140 11.48 31.09 9.34
N PRO A 141 11.16 31.77 10.46
CA PRO A 141 10.52 33.07 10.42
C PRO A 141 11.29 34.13 9.63
N ASP A 142 12.62 34.03 9.59
CA ASP A 142 13.48 34.93 8.80
C ASP A 142 13.62 34.52 7.33
N GLY A 143 13.05 33.36 6.94
CA GLY A 143 13.09 32.81 5.58
C GLY A 143 14.44 32.27 5.12
N LYS A 144 15.44 32.19 6.02
CA LYS A 144 16.78 31.74 5.64
C LYS A 144 16.99 30.26 5.65
N SER A 145 16.14 29.53 6.34
CA SER A 145 16.20 28.06 6.49
C SER A 145 14.87 27.41 6.21
N VAL A 146 14.93 26.15 5.85
CA VAL A 146 13.78 25.24 5.73
C VAL A 146 13.99 24.06 6.65
N PHE A 147 13.03 23.83 7.55
CA PHE A 147 12.94 22.65 8.39
C PHE A 147 12.05 21.64 7.71
N PHE A 148 12.34 20.36 7.89
CA PHE A 148 11.56 19.28 7.30
C PHE A 148 11.76 17.97 8.06
N ILE A 149 10.88 17.01 7.81
CA ILE A 149 11.01 15.64 8.31
C ILE A 149 11.78 14.84 7.27
N SER A 150 12.85 14.17 7.70
CA SER A 150 13.55 13.18 6.91
C SER A 150 13.21 11.79 7.46
N TRP A 151 12.71 10.91 6.64
CA TRP A 151 12.28 9.56 6.99
C TRP A 151 13.09 8.52 6.25
N THR A 152 13.54 7.49 6.96
CA THR A 152 14.06 6.24 6.40
C THR A 152 13.44 5.08 7.16
N ASP A 153 13.29 3.92 6.52
CA ASP A 153 12.70 2.75 7.18
C ASP A 153 13.57 2.26 8.35
N ALA A 154 14.88 2.38 8.25
CA ALA A 154 15.80 1.96 9.32
C ALA A 154 15.94 3.00 10.45
N GLY A 155 15.90 4.29 10.13
CA GLY A 155 16.17 5.38 11.07
C GLY A 155 14.93 6.13 11.52
N LEU A 156 13.74 5.78 10.99
CA LEU A 156 12.47 6.47 11.22
C LEU A 156 12.55 7.97 10.90
N GLY A 157 11.68 8.78 11.53
CA GLY A 157 11.61 10.22 11.31
C GLY A 157 12.69 11.00 12.09
N SER A 158 13.27 11.99 11.45
CA SER A 158 14.15 12.98 12.08
C SER A 158 13.85 14.39 11.57
N ILE A 159 13.96 15.39 12.45
CA ILE A 159 13.83 16.78 12.04
C ILE A 159 15.18 17.25 11.51
N ARG A 160 15.18 17.75 10.29
CA ARG A 160 16.37 18.29 9.63
C ARG A 160 16.16 19.72 9.18
N GLN A 161 17.24 20.44 8.99
CA GLN A 161 17.28 21.81 8.51
C GLN A 161 18.21 21.92 7.31
N VAL A 162 17.84 22.71 6.34
CA VAL A 162 18.68 23.11 5.22
C VAL A 162 18.57 24.62 4.98
N SER A 163 19.62 25.22 4.45
CA SER A 163 19.55 26.63 3.99
C SER A 163 18.48 26.79 2.91
N ALA A 164 17.72 27.86 2.91
CA ALA A 164 16.80 28.21 1.83
C ALA A 164 17.50 28.42 0.47
N SER A 165 18.83 28.60 0.46
CA SER A 165 19.65 28.59 -0.76
C SER A 165 20.03 27.20 -1.24
N GLY A 166 19.63 26.18 -0.53
CA GLY A 166 19.95 24.78 -0.78
C GLY A 166 21.27 24.33 -0.15
N GLY A 167 21.47 23.03 -0.10
CA GLY A 167 22.70 22.47 0.42
C GLY A 167 22.55 21.14 1.13
N GLN A 168 23.56 20.80 1.93
CA GLN A 168 23.56 19.62 2.76
C GLN A 168 22.69 19.86 4.00
N PRO A 169 21.71 18.98 4.30
CA PRO A 169 20.88 19.13 5.49
C PRO A 169 21.66 18.82 6.79
N PHE A 170 21.30 19.53 7.83
CA PHE A 170 21.77 19.31 9.20
C PHE A 170 20.65 18.66 10.02
N SER A 171 20.96 17.67 10.88
CA SER A 171 19.99 16.99 11.73
C SER A 171 19.87 17.66 13.09
N HIS A 172 18.63 17.90 13.52
CA HIS A 172 18.30 18.43 14.86
C HIS A 172 17.91 17.33 15.85
N THR A 173 17.41 16.22 15.38
CA THR A 173 17.06 15.08 16.21
C THR A 173 17.97 13.89 15.88
N ARG A 174 18.24 13.05 16.88
CA ARG A 174 18.86 11.75 16.65
C ARG A 174 17.78 10.82 16.09
N SER A 175 18.11 10.03 15.07
CA SER A 175 17.24 8.95 14.60
C SER A 175 17.07 7.93 15.73
N GLY A 176 15.85 7.42 15.90
CA GLY A 176 15.56 6.37 16.88
C GLY A 176 15.20 6.88 18.27
N VAL A 177 14.50 7.98 18.39
CA VAL A 177 13.81 8.32 19.65
C VAL A 177 12.54 7.50 19.68
N GLU A 178 12.52 6.55 20.63
CA GLU A 178 11.34 5.82 21.09
C GLU A 178 10.22 6.77 21.56
#